data_e01b4418c9bda78cb230fbef9340b53f
#
_entry.id   e01b4418c9bda78cb230fbef9340b53f
#
_cell.length_a   1.000
_cell.length_b   1.000
_cell.length_c   1.000
_cell.angle_alpha   90.00
_cell.angle_beta   90.00
_cell.angle_gamma   90.00
#
_symmetry.space_group_name_H-M   'P 1'
#
loop_
_entity.id
_entity.type
_entity.pdbx_description
1 polymer ?
#
loop_
_entity_poly.entity_id
_entity_poly.type
_entity_poly.pdbx_seq_one_letter_code
_entity_poly.pdbx_strand_id
1 'polypeptide(L)'
;MANLGYYRFPTINKNQLVFVCEDDLWSYDLSDKKLNRLTSNYGAVSSPKISPDGKNIAFVGSDDGDLEVYVMPSIGGPAKRLTYFGSMVKVLGWKNNKEILFSSNYGMPFPRMNDIYSVNTKGEFPKCFSFGMGNDIAFGKKSTILGKNTADPARWKRYKGGTAGEIWIDINGKDDFKKLINLKGNLACPLSINGRVFFLSDHEGIANIYSCTENGRSLKQHTQHKNYYAR
;
A
#
# COMPACT_ATOMS: atom_id res chain seq x y z
N MET A 1 1.54 -12.21 31.27
CA MET A 1 1.29 -11.13 30.27
C MET A 1 1.40 -11.78 28.90
N ALA A 2 0.39 -11.64 28.02
CA ALA A 2 0.50 -12.15 26.67
C ALA A 2 1.59 -11.35 25.95
N ASN A 3 2.59 -12.02 25.35
CA ASN A 3 3.56 -11.39 24.48
C ASN A 3 2.80 -10.90 23.23
N LEU A 4 2.56 -9.60 23.14
CA LEU A 4 1.95 -8.97 21.98
C LEU A 4 3.04 -8.86 20.91
N GLY A 5 2.87 -9.58 19.79
CA GLY A 5 3.73 -9.45 18.62
C GLY A 5 3.60 -8.06 17.98
N TYR A 6 4.68 -7.62 17.31
CA TYR A 6 4.66 -6.38 16.53
C TYR A 6 4.21 -6.66 15.09
N TYR A 7 2.90 -6.62 14.87
CA TYR A 7 2.28 -6.92 13.58
C TYR A 7 2.22 -5.69 12.69
N ARG A 8 2.68 -5.82 11.43
CA ARG A 8 2.76 -4.73 10.46
C ARG A 8 2.18 -5.14 9.10
N PHE A 9 1.76 -4.16 8.31
CA PHE A 9 1.36 -4.33 6.90
C PHE A 9 0.33 -5.43 6.66
N PRO A 10 -0.84 -5.39 7.30
CA PRO A 10 -1.86 -6.41 7.07
C PRO A 10 -2.45 -6.29 5.66
N THR A 11 -2.74 -7.44 5.06
CA THR A 11 -3.53 -7.57 3.84
C THR A 11 -4.46 -8.76 3.98
N ILE A 12 -5.67 -8.66 3.44
CA ILE A 12 -6.68 -9.69 3.57
C ILE A 12 -7.34 -9.98 2.22
N ASN A 13 -7.57 -11.25 1.95
CA ASN A 13 -8.42 -11.71 0.86
C ASN A 13 -9.29 -12.87 1.37
N LYS A 14 -10.63 -12.68 1.36
CA LYS A 14 -11.59 -13.63 1.97
C LYS A 14 -11.18 -13.95 3.42
N ASN A 15 -10.85 -15.21 3.70
CA ASN A 15 -10.49 -15.69 5.04
C ASN A 15 -8.95 -15.68 5.29
N GLN A 16 -8.14 -15.36 4.30
CA GLN A 16 -6.69 -15.32 4.46
C GLN A 16 -6.23 -13.92 4.83
N LEU A 17 -5.67 -13.77 6.02
CA LEU A 17 -4.94 -12.57 6.48
C LEU A 17 -3.44 -12.84 6.33
N VAL A 18 -2.72 -11.93 5.69
CA VAL A 18 -1.24 -11.96 5.63
C VAL A 18 -0.71 -10.68 6.27
N PHE A 19 0.36 -10.80 7.04
CA PHE A 19 0.99 -9.69 7.75
C PHE A 19 2.47 -9.95 7.95
N VAL A 20 3.21 -8.94 8.39
CA VAL A 20 4.62 -9.04 8.76
C VAL A 20 4.74 -9.12 10.28
N CYS A 21 5.51 -10.06 10.76
CA CYS A 21 5.94 -10.18 12.15
C CYS A 21 7.38 -10.70 12.18
N GLU A 22 8.26 -10.07 12.99
CA GLU A 22 9.67 -10.46 13.13
C GLU A 22 10.40 -10.60 11.77
N ASP A 23 10.18 -9.59 10.90
CA ASP A 23 10.75 -9.47 9.57
C ASP A 23 10.36 -10.54 8.55
N ASP A 24 9.39 -11.40 8.89
CA ASP A 24 8.84 -12.43 8.00
C ASP A 24 7.36 -12.23 7.68
N LEU A 25 6.93 -12.84 6.57
CA LEU A 25 5.52 -12.96 6.23
C LEU A 25 4.89 -14.12 6.99
N TRP A 26 3.73 -13.84 7.55
CA TRP A 26 2.88 -14.80 8.21
C TRP A 26 1.49 -14.79 7.58
N SER A 27 0.86 -15.94 7.47
CA SER A 27 -0.54 -16.07 7.08
C SER A 27 -1.37 -16.63 8.22
N TYR A 28 -2.57 -16.09 8.39
CA TYR A 28 -3.58 -16.58 9.32
C TYR A 28 -4.89 -16.85 8.58
N ASP A 29 -5.37 -18.07 8.65
CA ASP A 29 -6.70 -18.43 8.14
C ASP A 29 -7.75 -18.15 9.22
N LEU A 30 -8.73 -17.29 8.88
CA LEU A 30 -9.77 -16.88 9.82
C LEU A 30 -10.82 -17.99 10.08
N SER A 31 -10.96 -18.94 9.16
CA SER A 31 -11.90 -20.08 9.33
C SER A 31 -11.30 -21.16 10.21
N ASP A 32 -10.10 -21.61 9.88
CA ASP A 32 -9.43 -22.74 10.54
C ASP A 32 -8.58 -22.31 11.73
N LYS A 33 -8.43 -20.98 11.92
CA LYS A 33 -7.57 -20.36 12.95
C LYS A 33 -6.13 -20.85 12.91
N LYS A 34 -5.64 -21.16 11.70
CA LYS A 34 -4.31 -21.70 11.46
C LYS A 34 -3.33 -20.58 11.12
N LEU A 35 -2.22 -20.53 11.84
CA LEU A 35 -1.12 -19.61 11.62
C LEU A 35 0.05 -20.34 10.94
N ASN A 36 0.59 -19.77 9.86
CA ASN A 36 1.75 -20.31 9.16
C ASN A 36 2.76 -19.18 8.88
N ARG A 37 4.05 -19.45 9.09
CA ARG A 37 5.14 -18.62 8.61
C ARG A 37 5.36 -18.91 7.12
N LEU A 38 5.39 -17.89 6.28
CA LEU A 38 5.50 -18.02 4.83
C LEU A 38 6.92 -17.82 4.30
N THR A 39 7.71 -17.00 5.00
CA THR A 39 9.07 -16.65 4.57
C THR A 39 10.08 -16.93 5.66
N SER A 40 11.34 -17.13 5.24
CA SER A 40 12.54 -17.06 6.06
C SER A 40 13.69 -16.65 5.16
N ASN A 41 14.62 -15.81 5.67
CA ASN A 41 15.84 -15.40 4.96
C ASN A 41 15.63 -14.48 3.72
N TYR A 42 14.50 -13.75 3.63
CA TYR A 42 14.32 -12.72 2.59
C TYR A 42 14.67 -11.32 3.09
N GLY A 43 15.51 -11.24 4.15
CA GLY A 43 15.76 -9.98 4.85
C GLY A 43 14.49 -9.45 5.53
N ALA A 44 14.44 -8.16 5.83
CA ALA A 44 13.26 -7.53 6.38
C ALA A 44 12.19 -7.36 5.28
N VAL A 45 11.17 -8.21 5.31
CA VAL A 45 10.07 -8.13 4.34
C VAL A 45 9.07 -7.02 4.70
N SER A 46 8.38 -6.48 3.70
CA SER A 46 7.38 -5.44 3.90
C SER A 46 6.31 -5.39 2.82
N SER A 47 5.24 -4.63 3.09
CA SER A 47 4.19 -4.28 2.12
C SER A 47 3.57 -5.47 1.39
N PRO A 48 3.23 -6.60 2.04
CA PRO A 48 2.59 -7.71 1.35
C PRO A 48 1.22 -7.31 0.81
N LYS A 49 0.87 -7.84 -0.36
CA LYS A 49 -0.45 -7.71 -0.99
C LYS A 49 -0.86 -9.04 -1.61
N ILE A 50 -2.01 -9.57 -1.21
CA ILE A 50 -2.58 -10.78 -1.79
C ILE A 50 -3.21 -10.43 -3.15
N SER A 51 -3.02 -11.29 -4.16
CA SER A 51 -3.65 -11.11 -5.47
C SER A 51 -5.17 -11.21 -5.40
N PRO A 52 -5.92 -10.60 -6.36
CA PRO A 52 -7.38 -10.63 -6.33
C PRO A 52 -7.99 -12.04 -6.32
N ASP A 53 -7.34 -13.02 -6.96
CA ASP A 53 -7.77 -14.43 -6.93
C ASP A 53 -7.33 -15.19 -5.68
N GLY A 54 -6.52 -14.58 -4.81
CA GLY A 54 -6.01 -15.18 -3.58
C GLY A 54 -4.85 -16.16 -3.76
N LYS A 55 -4.29 -16.33 -4.97
CA LYS A 55 -3.30 -17.37 -5.26
C LYS A 55 -1.85 -16.95 -5.01
N ASN A 56 -1.57 -15.65 -5.04
CA ASN A 56 -0.22 -15.12 -4.92
C ASN A 56 -0.16 -13.99 -3.89
N ILE A 57 1.04 -13.77 -3.36
CA ILE A 57 1.39 -12.62 -2.51
C ILE A 57 2.55 -11.90 -3.19
N ALA A 58 2.38 -10.60 -3.44
CA ALA A 58 3.48 -9.70 -3.78
C ALA A 58 3.98 -9.03 -2.52
N PHE A 59 5.29 -8.86 -2.36
CA PHE A 59 5.89 -8.23 -1.19
C PHE A 59 7.24 -7.60 -1.55
N VAL A 60 7.78 -6.80 -0.65
CA VAL A 60 9.15 -6.29 -0.74
C VAL A 60 10.04 -7.16 0.13
N GLY A 61 11.18 -7.57 -0.40
CA GLY A 61 12.24 -8.29 0.30
C GLY A 61 13.61 -7.77 -0.07
N SER A 62 14.65 -8.23 0.63
CA SER A 62 16.04 -7.82 0.43
C SER A 62 17.02 -9.00 0.54
N ASP A 63 16.63 -10.16 0.00
CA ASP A 63 17.42 -11.40 0.04
C ASP A 63 18.81 -11.22 -0.57
N ASP A 64 18.89 -10.54 -1.72
CA ASP A 64 20.13 -10.26 -2.45
C ASP A 64 20.66 -8.82 -2.23
N GLY A 65 20.37 -8.20 -1.10
CA GLY A 65 20.90 -6.88 -0.71
C GLY A 65 19.86 -5.75 -0.83
N ASP A 66 19.57 -5.25 -2.00
CA ASP A 66 18.63 -4.14 -2.19
C ASP A 66 17.16 -4.56 -2.03
N LEU A 67 16.32 -3.56 -1.68
CA LEU A 67 14.87 -3.77 -1.59
C LEU A 67 14.27 -3.94 -2.98
N GLU A 68 13.60 -5.08 -3.21
CA GLU A 68 13.01 -5.39 -4.50
C GLU A 68 11.61 -6.01 -4.36
N VAL A 69 10.86 -6.04 -5.44
CA VAL A 69 9.54 -6.67 -5.49
C VAL A 69 9.69 -8.16 -5.74
N TYR A 70 9.04 -8.96 -4.90
CA TYR A 70 8.95 -10.41 -4.99
C TYR A 70 7.49 -10.86 -5.14
N VAL A 71 7.31 -12.05 -5.68
CA VAL A 71 6.02 -12.76 -5.72
C VAL A 71 6.21 -14.20 -5.30
N MET A 72 5.25 -14.73 -4.51
CA MET A 72 5.22 -16.13 -4.08
C MET A 72 3.80 -16.67 -4.05
N PRO A 73 3.60 -18.01 -4.05
CA PRO A 73 2.29 -18.59 -3.82
C PRO A 73 1.75 -18.22 -2.42
N SER A 74 0.44 -17.96 -2.31
CA SER A 74 -0.18 -17.54 -1.04
C SER A 74 -0.19 -18.63 0.05
N ILE A 75 0.01 -19.88 -0.35
CA ILE A 75 0.12 -21.03 0.56
C ILE A 75 1.56 -21.26 1.07
N GLY A 76 2.52 -20.42 0.63
CA GLY A 76 3.95 -20.61 0.87
C GLY A 76 4.66 -21.28 -0.30
N GLY A 77 5.99 -21.30 -0.26
CA GLY A 77 6.84 -21.85 -1.30
C GLY A 77 7.90 -20.84 -1.77
N PRO A 78 8.64 -21.14 -2.86
CA PRO A 78 9.70 -20.28 -3.33
C PRO A 78 9.17 -18.93 -3.83
N ALA A 79 9.84 -17.85 -3.43
CA ALA A 79 9.57 -16.52 -3.96
C ALA A 79 10.44 -16.24 -5.19
N LYS A 80 9.87 -15.48 -6.12
CA LYS A 80 10.54 -15.02 -7.32
C LYS A 80 10.75 -13.52 -7.24
N ARG A 81 11.98 -13.04 -7.36
CA ARG A 81 12.33 -11.63 -7.53
C ARG A 81 11.85 -11.13 -8.89
N LEU A 82 11.20 -9.97 -8.93
CA LEU A 82 10.61 -9.39 -10.13
C LEU A 82 11.27 -8.09 -10.57
N THR A 83 11.95 -7.39 -9.66
CA THR A 83 12.61 -6.12 -9.96
C THR A 83 14.10 -6.17 -9.59
N TYR A 84 14.89 -5.29 -10.23
CA TYR A 84 16.34 -5.15 -10.04
C TYR A 84 16.70 -3.67 -10.13
N PHE A 85 15.99 -2.84 -9.37
CA PHE A 85 16.12 -1.40 -9.42
C PHE A 85 17.25 -0.85 -8.55
N GLY A 86 17.61 -1.57 -7.49
CA GLY A 86 18.58 -1.09 -6.48
C GLY A 86 18.11 0.21 -5.83
N SER A 87 16.81 0.38 -5.66
CA SER A 87 16.17 1.62 -5.22
C SER A 87 15.06 1.32 -4.22
N MET A 88 14.57 2.34 -3.52
CA MET A 88 13.42 2.17 -2.65
C MET A 88 12.20 1.70 -3.44
N VAL A 89 11.57 0.63 -2.98
CA VAL A 89 10.33 0.10 -3.56
C VAL A 89 9.29 -0.13 -2.45
N LYS A 90 8.01 0.00 -2.81
CA LYS A 90 6.87 -0.32 -1.94
C LYS A 90 5.77 -0.96 -2.79
N VAL A 91 5.38 -2.18 -2.49
CA VAL A 91 4.23 -2.82 -3.15
C VAL A 91 2.95 -2.13 -2.69
N LEU A 92 2.15 -1.68 -3.64
CA LEU A 92 0.92 -0.93 -3.42
C LEU A 92 -0.33 -1.81 -3.56
N GLY A 93 -0.28 -2.78 -4.47
CA GLY A 93 -1.41 -3.66 -4.75
C GLY A 93 -1.26 -4.43 -6.04
N TRP A 94 -2.39 -4.86 -6.55
CA TRP A 94 -2.50 -5.58 -7.81
C TRP A 94 -3.47 -4.85 -8.74
N LYS A 95 -3.11 -4.70 -10.00
CA LYS A 95 -4.02 -4.21 -11.04
C LYS A 95 -4.97 -5.32 -11.51
N ASN A 96 -4.46 -6.53 -11.55
CA ASN A 96 -5.15 -7.78 -11.86
C ASN A 96 -4.34 -8.97 -11.31
N ASN A 97 -4.74 -10.22 -11.57
CA ASN A 97 -4.04 -11.41 -11.05
C ASN A 97 -2.60 -11.62 -11.55
N LYS A 98 -2.14 -10.81 -12.51
CA LYS A 98 -0.83 -10.97 -13.15
C LYS A 98 0.05 -9.72 -13.07
N GLU A 99 -0.49 -8.57 -12.67
CA GLU A 99 0.19 -7.28 -12.71
C GLU A 99 0.19 -6.64 -11.32
N ILE A 100 1.38 -6.48 -10.77
CA ILE A 100 1.66 -5.93 -9.44
C ILE A 100 1.99 -4.44 -9.59
N LEU A 101 1.44 -3.63 -8.71
CA LEU A 101 1.66 -2.19 -8.62
C LEU A 101 2.62 -1.87 -7.49
N PHE A 102 3.58 -1.02 -7.75
CA PHE A 102 4.53 -0.57 -6.74
C PHE A 102 4.97 0.88 -6.99
N SER A 103 5.40 1.57 -5.96
CA SER A 103 6.08 2.85 -6.08
C SER A 103 7.58 2.68 -5.92
N SER A 104 8.37 3.51 -6.63
CA SER A 104 9.82 3.51 -6.53
C SER A 104 10.39 4.89 -6.86
N ASN A 105 11.54 5.19 -6.27
CA ASN A 105 12.36 6.35 -6.62
C ASN A 105 13.43 6.04 -7.69
N TYR A 106 13.30 4.91 -8.38
CA TYR A 106 14.20 4.54 -9.47
C TYR A 106 14.24 5.60 -10.56
N GLY A 107 15.44 6.07 -10.92
CA GLY A 107 15.63 7.13 -11.91
C GLY A 107 15.22 8.54 -11.47
N MET A 108 14.77 8.72 -10.24
CA MET A 108 14.36 10.03 -9.73
C MET A 108 15.56 10.84 -9.21
N PRO A 109 15.53 12.18 -9.39
CA PRO A 109 16.64 13.04 -8.97
C PRO A 109 16.76 13.15 -7.44
N PHE A 110 15.69 12.86 -6.70
CA PHE A 110 15.69 12.94 -5.23
C PHE A 110 15.03 11.71 -4.59
N PRO A 111 15.56 11.21 -3.45
CA PRO A 111 15.11 9.97 -2.81
C PRO A 111 13.64 9.97 -2.35
N ARG A 112 13.01 11.14 -2.20
CA ARG A 112 11.60 11.26 -1.77
C ARG A 112 10.60 11.38 -2.92
N MET A 113 11.10 11.45 -4.15
CA MET A 113 10.26 11.45 -5.34
C MET A 113 10.06 10.01 -5.78
N ASN A 114 8.82 9.61 -5.91
CA ASN A 114 8.47 8.27 -6.38
C ASN A 114 7.52 8.37 -7.56
N ASP A 115 7.69 7.46 -8.51
CA ASP A 115 6.72 7.17 -9.55
C ASP A 115 6.03 5.83 -9.28
N ILE A 116 4.88 5.65 -9.92
CA ILE A 116 4.12 4.41 -9.86
C ILE A 116 4.53 3.53 -11.04
N TYR A 117 4.83 2.29 -10.74
CA TYR A 117 5.23 1.25 -11.70
C TYR A 117 4.29 0.06 -11.64
N SER A 118 4.26 -0.70 -12.72
CA SER A 118 3.73 -2.06 -12.71
C SER A 118 4.78 -3.06 -13.19
N VAL A 119 4.71 -4.28 -12.65
CA VAL A 119 5.50 -5.43 -13.12
C VAL A 119 4.61 -6.66 -13.18
N ASN A 120 4.77 -7.48 -14.20
CA ASN A 120 4.03 -8.73 -14.27
C ASN A 120 4.73 -9.86 -13.49
N THR A 121 3.96 -10.88 -13.13
CA THR A 121 4.46 -12.03 -12.37
C THR A 121 5.48 -12.88 -13.11
N LYS A 122 5.65 -12.68 -14.43
CA LYS A 122 6.70 -13.33 -15.23
C LYS A 122 8.07 -12.65 -15.06
N GLY A 123 8.12 -11.40 -14.56
CA GLY A 123 9.34 -10.64 -14.34
C GLY A 123 9.82 -9.92 -15.62
N GLU A 124 8.90 -9.45 -16.47
CA GLU A 124 9.24 -8.52 -17.54
C GLU A 124 9.68 -7.17 -16.95
N PHE A 125 10.39 -6.36 -17.74
CA PHE A 125 10.85 -5.06 -17.25
C PHE A 125 9.67 -4.19 -16.80
N PRO A 126 9.75 -3.56 -15.60
CA PRO A 126 8.67 -2.76 -15.05
C PRO A 126 8.29 -1.58 -15.96
N LYS A 127 6.99 -1.26 -16.01
CA LYS A 127 6.44 -0.14 -16.78
C LYS A 127 6.08 0.98 -15.83
N CYS A 128 6.61 2.19 -16.09
CA CYS A 128 6.23 3.40 -15.37
C CYS A 128 4.89 3.93 -15.89
N PHE A 129 4.01 4.36 -15.00
CA PHE A 129 2.80 5.10 -15.35
C PHE A 129 3.10 6.59 -15.56
N SER A 130 2.44 7.22 -16.53
CA SER A 130 2.59 8.65 -16.82
C SER A 130 1.81 9.59 -15.89
N PHE A 131 1.42 9.14 -14.71
CA PHE A 131 0.61 9.94 -13.76
C PHE A 131 1.41 11.03 -13.03
N GLY A 132 2.73 11.07 -13.24
CA GLY A 132 3.66 11.85 -12.43
C GLY A 132 3.84 11.27 -11.05
N MET A 133 4.50 12.03 -10.18
CA MET A 133 4.88 11.54 -8.84
C MET A 133 3.68 11.05 -8.03
N GLY A 134 3.85 9.88 -7.41
CA GLY A 134 2.86 9.25 -6.56
C GLY A 134 3.49 8.22 -5.62
N ASN A 135 2.96 8.15 -4.40
CA ASN A 135 3.42 7.21 -3.38
C ASN A 135 2.45 6.06 -3.15
N ASP A 136 1.17 6.27 -3.47
CA ASP A 136 0.11 5.27 -3.35
C ASP A 136 -0.81 5.35 -4.58
N ILE A 137 -1.42 4.22 -4.93
CA ILE A 137 -2.44 4.12 -5.96
C ILE A 137 -3.55 3.16 -5.53
N ALA A 138 -4.78 3.48 -5.87
CA ALA A 138 -5.93 2.59 -5.77
C ALA A 138 -6.83 2.75 -6.99
N PHE A 139 -7.59 1.72 -7.32
CA PHE A 139 -8.54 1.75 -8.42
C PHE A 139 -9.96 1.59 -7.91
N GLY A 140 -10.85 2.48 -8.33
CA GLY A 140 -12.29 2.29 -8.25
C GLY A 140 -12.82 1.57 -9.49
N LYS A 141 -14.14 1.59 -9.66
CA LYS A 141 -14.77 0.94 -10.84
C LYS A 141 -14.32 1.56 -12.17
N LYS A 142 -14.16 2.89 -12.24
CA LYS A 142 -13.70 3.65 -13.40
C LYS A 142 -12.65 4.70 -13.03
N SER A 143 -12.42 4.89 -11.74
CA SER A 143 -11.55 5.93 -11.22
C SER A 143 -10.16 5.40 -10.90
N THR A 144 -9.17 6.28 -11.01
CA THR A 144 -7.81 6.08 -10.50
C THR A 144 -7.57 7.08 -9.38
N ILE A 145 -7.08 6.60 -8.23
CA ILE A 145 -6.83 7.40 -7.05
C ILE A 145 -5.34 7.37 -6.76
N LEU A 146 -4.71 8.53 -6.67
CA LEU A 146 -3.28 8.69 -6.37
C LEU A 146 -3.08 9.33 -5.00
N GLY A 147 -2.15 8.79 -4.22
CA GLY A 147 -1.59 9.43 -3.05
C GLY A 147 -0.31 10.18 -3.42
N LYS A 148 -0.34 11.51 -3.34
CA LYS A 148 0.84 12.38 -3.55
C LYS A 148 1.41 12.81 -2.21
N ASN A 149 2.73 12.70 -2.03
CA ASN A 149 3.42 12.94 -0.76
C ASN A 149 2.89 12.10 0.42
N THR A 150 2.11 11.07 0.16
CA THR A 150 1.54 10.22 1.21
C THR A 150 2.66 9.44 1.91
N ALA A 151 2.59 9.42 3.23
CA ALA A 151 3.52 8.70 4.09
C ALA A 151 2.79 8.23 5.34
N ASP A 152 3.46 7.42 6.17
CA ASP A 152 2.93 7.02 7.46
C ASP A 152 2.57 8.26 8.32
N PRO A 153 1.30 8.46 8.70
CA PRO A 153 0.87 9.63 9.47
C PRO A 153 1.56 9.76 10.83
N ALA A 154 2.09 8.67 11.38
CA ALA A 154 2.81 8.68 12.64
C ALA A 154 4.24 9.26 12.52
N ARG A 155 4.77 9.40 11.31
CA ARG A 155 6.13 9.90 11.07
C ARG A 155 6.23 11.43 11.24
N TRP A 156 5.30 12.18 10.63
CA TRP A 156 5.19 13.64 10.73
C TRP A 156 3.80 14.02 11.19
N LYS A 157 3.58 13.84 12.45
CA LYS A 157 2.28 14.02 13.10
C LYS A 157 1.76 15.44 12.92
N ARG A 158 0.55 15.58 12.41
CA ARG A 158 -0.16 16.87 12.25
C ARG A 158 0.58 17.88 11.36
N TYR A 159 1.39 17.38 10.43
CA TYR A 159 2.08 18.25 9.49
C TYR A 159 1.09 18.86 8.50
N LYS A 160 1.20 20.18 8.30
CA LYS A 160 0.29 20.98 7.45
C LYS A 160 1.03 21.78 6.38
N GLY A 161 2.32 21.50 6.16
CA GLY A 161 3.15 22.18 5.16
C GLY A 161 2.89 21.68 3.74
N GLY A 162 3.60 22.26 2.76
CA GLY A 162 3.41 22.00 1.32
C GLY A 162 3.71 20.57 0.85
N THR A 163 4.34 19.74 1.70
CA THR A 163 4.58 18.32 1.42
C THR A 163 3.67 17.39 2.23
N ALA A 164 2.57 17.91 2.80
CA ALA A 164 1.55 17.09 3.43
C ALA A 164 0.96 16.11 2.41
N GLY A 165 0.61 14.91 2.87
CA GLY A 165 0.00 13.91 2.01
C GLY A 165 -1.35 14.35 1.48
N GLU A 166 -1.56 14.16 0.19
CA GLU A 166 -2.79 14.52 -0.53
C GLU A 166 -3.31 13.33 -1.32
N ILE A 167 -4.62 13.29 -1.52
CA ILE A 167 -5.28 12.30 -2.38
C ILE A 167 -5.86 13.00 -3.60
N TRP A 168 -5.50 12.51 -4.76
CA TRP A 168 -5.95 12.97 -6.05
C TRP A 168 -6.73 11.88 -6.75
N ILE A 169 -7.72 12.23 -7.56
CA ILE A 169 -8.59 11.28 -8.27
C ILE A 169 -8.79 11.70 -9.72
N ASP A 170 -8.68 10.73 -10.61
CA ASP A 170 -9.24 10.77 -11.96
C ASP A 170 -10.49 9.87 -11.97
N ILE A 171 -11.67 10.48 -12.09
CA ILE A 171 -12.96 9.79 -11.99
C ILE A 171 -13.26 8.95 -13.24
N ASN A 172 -12.73 9.34 -14.39
CA ASN A 172 -13.14 8.79 -15.68
C ASN A 172 -12.05 8.00 -16.40
N GLY A 173 -10.86 7.86 -15.84
CA GLY A 173 -9.72 7.17 -16.47
C GLY A 173 -9.16 7.94 -17.69
N LYS A 174 -9.17 9.28 -17.64
CA LYS A 174 -8.68 10.18 -18.72
C LYS A 174 -7.36 10.86 -18.39
N ASP A 175 -6.71 10.45 -17.31
CA ASP A 175 -5.50 11.06 -16.75
C ASP A 175 -5.69 12.53 -16.31
N ASP A 176 -6.96 12.96 -16.04
CA ASP A 176 -7.30 14.28 -15.50
C ASP A 176 -7.50 14.21 -13.98
N PHE A 177 -6.39 14.26 -13.25
CA PHE A 177 -6.38 14.15 -11.81
C PHE A 177 -6.74 15.48 -11.12
N LYS A 178 -7.69 15.41 -10.19
CA LYS A 178 -8.11 16.53 -9.33
C LYS A 178 -7.96 16.13 -7.87
N LYS A 179 -7.70 17.12 -7.01
CA LYS A 179 -7.66 16.88 -5.57
C LYS A 179 -9.03 16.37 -5.09
N LEU A 180 -9.04 15.20 -4.46
CA LEU A 180 -10.29 14.54 -4.03
C LEU A 180 -11.00 15.33 -2.93
N ILE A 181 -10.25 15.77 -1.92
CA ILE A 181 -10.78 16.45 -0.75
C ILE A 181 -9.70 17.39 -0.17
N ASN A 182 -10.13 18.51 0.40
CA ASN A 182 -9.23 19.46 1.03
C ASN A 182 -9.37 19.42 2.55
N LEU A 183 -8.49 18.67 3.21
CA LEU A 183 -8.38 18.58 4.66
C LEU A 183 -7.03 19.15 5.10
N LYS A 184 -7.01 19.87 6.23
CA LYS A 184 -5.77 20.45 6.79
C LYS A 184 -5.01 19.43 7.65
N GLY A 185 -4.29 18.51 7.01
CA GLY A 185 -3.52 17.45 7.65
C GLY A 185 -2.92 16.50 6.62
N ASN A 186 -2.28 15.43 7.09
CA ASN A 186 -1.80 14.38 6.21
C ASN A 186 -2.93 13.43 5.81
N LEU A 187 -2.95 13.06 4.54
CA LEU A 187 -3.77 11.98 4.03
C LEU A 187 -2.85 10.86 3.54
N ALA A 188 -3.22 9.59 3.77
CA ALA A 188 -2.42 8.45 3.37
C ALA A 188 -3.25 7.20 3.10
N CYS A 189 -2.65 6.19 2.47
CA CYS A 189 -3.21 4.85 2.27
C CYS A 189 -4.60 4.86 1.62
N PRO A 190 -4.80 5.48 0.45
CA PRO A 190 -6.09 5.49 -0.21
C PRO A 190 -6.51 4.06 -0.62
N LEU A 191 -7.78 3.72 -0.38
CA LEU A 191 -8.42 2.48 -0.81
C LEU A 191 -9.78 2.80 -1.41
N SER A 192 -10.14 2.17 -2.53
CA SER A 192 -11.47 2.27 -3.11
C SER A 192 -12.30 1.04 -2.76
N ILE A 193 -13.43 1.24 -2.09
CA ILE A 193 -14.36 0.17 -1.70
C ILE A 193 -15.77 0.64 -1.97
N ASN A 194 -16.50 -0.04 -2.86
CA ASN A 194 -17.91 0.21 -3.17
C ASN A 194 -18.24 1.70 -3.47
N GLY A 195 -17.40 2.35 -4.29
CA GLY A 195 -17.60 3.75 -4.70
C GLY A 195 -17.28 4.79 -3.62
N ARG A 196 -16.59 4.37 -2.56
CA ARG A 196 -16.05 5.25 -1.54
C ARG A 196 -14.53 5.12 -1.48
N VAL A 197 -13.87 6.24 -1.25
CA VAL A 197 -12.42 6.29 -1.01
C VAL A 197 -12.19 6.35 0.50
N PHE A 198 -11.57 5.30 1.02
CA PHE A 198 -11.11 5.22 2.41
C PHE A 198 -9.67 5.71 2.49
N PHE A 199 -9.30 6.38 3.57
CA PHE A 199 -7.96 6.90 3.78
C PHE A 199 -7.68 7.15 5.26
N LEU A 200 -6.41 7.26 5.60
CA LEU A 200 -5.95 7.76 6.89
C LEU A 200 -5.82 9.27 6.85
N SER A 201 -6.22 9.95 7.93
CA SER A 201 -5.97 11.38 8.08
C SER A 201 -5.82 11.80 9.53
N ASP A 202 -4.92 12.76 9.77
CA ASP A 202 -4.67 13.38 11.07
C ASP A 202 -5.21 14.82 11.17
N HIS A 203 -6.11 15.22 10.27
CA HIS A 203 -6.65 16.60 10.19
C HIS A 203 -7.37 17.06 11.47
N GLU A 204 -7.90 16.13 12.26
CA GLU A 204 -8.51 16.38 13.57
C GLU A 204 -7.57 16.08 14.75
N GLY A 205 -6.27 15.84 14.48
CA GLY A 205 -5.25 15.62 15.52
C GLY A 205 -4.55 14.28 15.41
N ILE A 206 -5.19 13.18 15.80
CA ILE A 206 -4.64 11.82 15.71
C ILE A 206 -5.16 11.15 14.44
N ALA A 207 -4.28 10.47 13.70
CA ALA A 207 -4.69 9.79 12.48
C ALA A 207 -5.73 8.70 12.78
N ASN A 208 -6.83 8.81 12.07
CA ASN A 208 -7.95 7.89 12.08
C ASN A 208 -8.33 7.49 10.65
N ILE A 209 -9.18 6.48 10.52
CA ILE A 209 -9.73 6.03 9.25
C ILE A 209 -10.94 6.89 8.90
N TYR A 210 -10.91 7.48 7.72
CA TYR A 210 -12.01 8.25 7.14
C TYR A 210 -12.40 7.67 5.78
N SER A 211 -13.57 8.05 5.29
CA SER A 211 -13.93 7.83 3.89
C SER A 211 -14.78 8.98 3.35
N CYS A 212 -14.70 9.20 2.05
CA CYS A 212 -15.63 10.07 1.32
C CYS A 212 -16.07 9.37 0.02
N THR A 213 -17.05 9.93 -0.67
CA THR A 213 -17.41 9.49 -2.02
C THR A 213 -16.32 9.88 -3.02
N GLU A 214 -16.30 9.31 -4.22
CA GLU A 214 -15.30 9.62 -5.28
C GLU A 214 -15.37 11.08 -5.77
N ASN A 215 -16.42 11.84 -5.43
CA ASN A 215 -16.50 13.29 -5.66
C ASN A 215 -16.11 14.13 -4.44
N GLY A 216 -15.48 13.53 -3.42
CA GLY A 216 -15.00 14.22 -2.22
C GLY A 216 -16.06 14.63 -1.22
N ARG A 217 -17.32 14.17 -1.37
CA ARG A 217 -18.43 14.51 -0.49
C ARG A 217 -18.70 13.44 0.57
N SER A 218 -19.58 13.74 1.52
CA SER A 218 -20.05 12.80 2.55
C SER A 218 -18.88 12.16 3.33
N LEU A 219 -17.99 13.02 3.86
CA LEU A 219 -16.88 12.62 4.74
C LEU A 219 -17.45 11.88 5.95
N LYS A 220 -16.89 10.71 6.25
CA LYS A 220 -17.27 9.89 7.39
C LYS A 220 -16.03 9.41 8.12
N GLN A 221 -16.01 9.57 9.45
CA GLN A 221 -15.02 8.97 10.32
C GLN A 221 -15.43 7.55 10.71
N HIS A 222 -14.49 6.60 10.70
CA HIS A 222 -14.73 5.18 11.01
C HIS A 222 -14.07 4.72 12.30
N THR A 223 -12.99 5.39 12.73
CA THR A 223 -12.31 5.09 13.99
C THR A 223 -12.14 6.36 14.80
N GLN A 224 -12.02 6.22 16.13
CA GLN A 224 -11.90 7.35 17.06
C GLN A 224 -10.76 7.11 18.06
N HIS A 225 -9.57 6.81 17.52
CA HIS A 225 -8.37 6.65 18.34
C HIS A 225 -7.98 8.00 18.97
N LYS A 226 -7.61 7.96 20.24
CA LYS A 226 -7.20 9.15 21.02
C LYS A 226 -5.73 9.08 21.46
N ASN A 227 -5.17 7.90 21.57
CA ASN A 227 -3.85 7.66 22.17
C ASN A 227 -2.81 7.12 21.20
N TYR A 228 -3.21 6.65 20.01
CA TYR A 228 -2.32 6.12 18.97
C TYR A 228 -2.83 6.44 17.57
N TYR A 229 -1.91 6.53 16.63
CA TYR A 229 -2.21 6.77 15.21
C TYR A 229 -2.64 5.47 14.53
N ALA A 230 -3.72 5.52 13.75
CA ALA A 230 -4.01 4.48 12.76
C ALA A 230 -2.90 4.48 11.68
N ARG A 231 -2.44 3.30 11.27
CA ARG A 231 -1.30 3.10 10.35
C ARG A 231 -1.61 1.98 9.34
#